data_0dd2fa72ee4cec1d547ca848de7f2224
#
_entry.id   0dd2fa72ee4cec1d547ca848de7f2224
#
_cell.length_a   1.000
_cell.length_b   1.000
_cell.length_c   1.000
_cell.angle_alpha   90.00
_cell.angle_beta   90.00
_cell.angle_gamma   90.00
#
_symmetry.space_group_name_H-M   'P 1'
#
loop_
_entity.id
_entity.type
_entity.pdbx_description
1 polymer ?
#
loop_
_entity_poly.entity_id
_entity_poly.type
_entity_poly.pdbx_seq_one_letter_code
_entity_poly.pdbx_strand_id
1 'polypeptide(L)'
;AEAVAAQAAVTEFIARRGWRTHESNPAAADLSRALAAMGRVGHGAFTELLDEYADAAERVARADLGYVDRRVAVEDLVESVVIGTVLGEAVFNAIRRMAHVDASARLYGTDGAGRDAGR
;
A
#
# COMPACT_ATOMS: atom_id res chain seq x y z
N ALA A 1 7.41 -21.39 -9.36
CA ALA A 1 8.52 -20.93 -8.55
C ALA A 1 8.23 -19.58 -7.93
N GLU A 2 7.94 -18.57 -8.74
CA GLU A 2 7.64 -17.25 -8.19
C GLU A 2 6.35 -17.23 -7.38
N ALA A 3 5.36 -18.02 -7.81
CA ALA A 3 4.09 -18.07 -7.08
C ALA A 3 4.28 -18.65 -5.67
N VAL A 4 5.09 -19.71 -5.57
CA VAL A 4 5.35 -20.35 -4.28
C VAL A 4 6.18 -19.42 -3.39
N ALA A 5 7.20 -18.79 -3.97
CA ALA A 5 8.04 -17.86 -3.23
C ALA A 5 7.24 -16.66 -2.74
N ALA A 6 6.36 -16.13 -3.59
CA ALA A 6 5.53 -15.00 -3.22
C ALA A 6 4.57 -15.35 -2.08
N GLN A 7 3.97 -16.52 -2.16
CA GLN A 7 3.05 -16.96 -1.11
C GLN A 7 3.76 -17.11 0.22
N ALA A 8 4.96 -17.68 0.20
CA ALA A 8 5.75 -17.83 1.41
C ALA A 8 6.14 -16.46 1.98
N ALA A 9 6.49 -15.53 1.11
CA ALA A 9 6.86 -14.18 1.53
C ALA A 9 5.68 -13.47 2.20
N VAL A 10 4.48 -13.64 1.66
CA VAL A 10 3.29 -13.00 2.24
C VAL A 10 2.97 -13.60 3.61
N THR A 11 3.04 -14.92 3.70
CA THR A 11 2.78 -15.60 4.98
C THR A 11 3.75 -15.13 6.05
N GLU A 12 5.02 -15.07 5.71
CA GLU A 12 6.04 -14.59 6.64
C GLU A 12 5.83 -13.13 7.02
N PHE A 13 5.47 -12.32 6.03
CA PHE A 13 5.23 -10.89 6.24
C PHE A 13 4.09 -10.66 7.24
N ILE A 14 2.96 -11.34 7.05
CA ILE A 14 1.82 -11.23 7.95
C ILE A 14 2.23 -11.62 9.37
N ALA A 15 2.96 -12.73 9.49
CA ALA A 15 3.40 -13.21 10.80
C ALA A 15 4.38 -12.24 11.46
N ARG A 16 5.31 -11.71 10.68
CA ARG A 16 6.31 -10.78 11.20
C ARG A 16 5.69 -9.50 11.70
N ARG A 17 4.68 -9.00 11.00
CA ARG A 17 4.00 -7.77 11.40
C ARG A 17 3.01 -8.00 12.54
N GLY A 18 2.66 -9.24 12.82
CA GLY A 18 1.68 -9.56 13.85
C GLY A 18 0.27 -9.12 13.48
N TRP A 19 0.01 -9.01 12.19
CA TRP A 19 -1.30 -8.57 11.73
C TRP A 19 -2.35 -9.65 11.93
N ARG A 20 -3.53 -9.24 12.35
CA ARG A 20 -4.65 -10.15 12.60
C ARG A 20 -5.44 -10.36 11.33
N THR A 21 -4.77 -10.90 10.33
CA THR A 21 -5.44 -11.22 9.08
C THR A 21 -5.06 -12.64 8.70
N HIS A 22 -5.93 -13.28 7.97
CA HIS A 22 -5.72 -14.68 7.58
C HIS A 22 -5.21 -14.73 6.14
N GLU A 23 -4.49 -15.81 5.84
CA GLU A 23 -3.95 -16.03 4.50
C GLU A 23 -5.05 -16.16 3.46
N SER A 24 -6.25 -16.53 3.89
CA SER A 24 -7.41 -16.64 2.99
C SER A 24 -8.02 -15.28 2.66
N ASN A 25 -7.55 -14.20 3.29
CA ASN A 25 -8.02 -12.86 2.98
C ASN A 25 -7.72 -12.55 1.52
N PRO A 26 -8.71 -12.07 0.74
CA PRO A 26 -8.44 -11.75 -0.67
C PRO A 26 -7.29 -10.79 -0.89
N ALA A 27 -7.07 -9.87 0.04
CA ALA A 27 -5.94 -8.94 -0.08
C ALA A 27 -4.60 -9.66 0.00
N ALA A 28 -4.51 -10.71 0.81
CA ALA A 28 -3.29 -11.49 0.89
C ALA A 28 -3.02 -12.20 -0.44
N ALA A 29 -4.06 -12.72 -1.08
CA ALA A 29 -3.92 -13.33 -2.39
C ALA A 29 -3.51 -12.30 -3.45
N ASP A 30 -4.08 -11.10 -3.37
CA ASP A 30 -3.72 -10.02 -4.29
C ASP A 30 -2.25 -9.65 -4.14
N LEU A 31 -1.78 -9.53 -2.90
CA LEU A 31 -0.38 -9.21 -2.65
C LEU A 31 0.52 -10.32 -3.20
N SER A 32 0.15 -11.56 -2.96
CA SER A 32 0.93 -12.69 -3.45
C SER A 32 1.05 -12.66 -4.98
N ARG A 33 -0.06 -12.38 -5.67
CA ARG A 33 -0.03 -12.31 -7.13
C ARG A 33 0.84 -11.16 -7.63
N ALA A 34 0.77 -10.01 -6.95
CA ALA A 34 1.58 -8.86 -7.33
C ALA A 34 3.07 -9.16 -7.15
N LEU A 35 3.43 -9.78 -6.03
CA LEU A 35 4.83 -10.11 -5.78
C LEU A 35 5.33 -11.18 -6.76
N ALA A 36 4.49 -12.14 -7.10
CA ALA A 36 4.87 -13.14 -8.09
C ALA A 36 5.13 -12.49 -9.45
N ALA A 37 4.29 -11.53 -9.82
CA ALA A 37 4.48 -10.80 -11.07
C ALA A 37 5.79 -10.03 -11.06
N MET A 38 6.11 -9.38 -9.92
CA MET A 38 7.38 -8.68 -9.79
C MET A 38 8.56 -9.64 -9.94
N GLY A 39 8.46 -10.82 -9.33
CA GLY A 39 9.52 -11.82 -9.44
C GLY A 39 9.72 -12.29 -10.87
N ARG A 40 8.62 -12.45 -11.62
CA ARG A 40 8.72 -12.92 -13.00
C ARG A 40 9.42 -11.92 -13.93
N VAL A 41 9.35 -10.64 -13.59
CA VAL A 41 10.03 -9.62 -14.40
C VAL A 41 11.36 -9.19 -13.79
N GLY A 42 11.89 -9.97 -12.84
CA GLY A 42 13.21 -9.73 -12.31
C GLY A 42 13.28 -8.76 -11.14
N HIS A 43 12.15 -8.42 -10.54
CA HIS A 43 12.11 -7.47 -9.43
C HIS A 43 11.69 -8.12 -8.12
N GLY A 44 12.16 -9.35 -7.88
CA GLY A 44 11.84 -10.05 -6.63
C GLY A 44 12.33 -9.32 -5.40
N ALA A 45 13.36 -8.50 -5.53
CA ALA A 45 13.86 -7.71 -4.41
C ALA A 45 12.84 -6.68 -3.90
N PHE A 46 11.75 -6.45 -4.64
CA PHE A 46 10.71 -5.54 -4.19
C PHE A 46 10.11 -5.97 -2.85
N THR A 47 10.19 -7.27 -2.52
CA THR A 47 9.70 -7.74 -1.23
C THR A 47 10.41 -7.07 -0.05
N GLU A 48 11.59 -6.51 -0.27
CA GLU A 48 12.30 -5.78 0.78
C GLU A 48 11.61 -4.48 1.17
N LEU A 49 10.69 -4.00 0.34
CA LEU A 49 9.95 -2.77 0.63
C LEU A 49 8.67 -3.01 1.41
N LEU A 50 8.32 -4.27 1.66
CA LEU A 50 7.03 -4.57 2.31
C LEU A 50 6.90 -3.93 3.68
N ASP A 51 7.98 -3.87 4.47
CA ASP A 51 7.90 -3.27 5.79
C ASP A 51 7.69 -1.76 5.72
N GLU A 52 8.33 -1.10 4.75
CA GLU A 52 8.08 0.33 4.53
C GLU A 52 6.62 0.58 4.16
N TYR A 53 6.10 -0.24 3.26
CA TYR A 53 4.71 -0.15 2.84
C TYR A 53 3.78 -0.43 4.02
N ALA A 54 4.14 -1.41 4.85
CA ALA A 54 3.33 -1.76 6.00
C ALA A 54 3.25 -0.62 7.02
N ASP A 55 4.37 0.04 7.27
CA ASP A 55 4.38 1.18 8.17
C ASP A 55 3.43 2.27 7.69
N ALA A 56 3.48 2.57 6.40
CA ALA A 56 2.60 3.58 5.81
C ALA A 56 1.14 3.14 5.88
N ALA A 57 0.89 1.86 5.58
CA ALA A 57 -0.46 1.32 5.58
C ALA A 57 -1.08 1.34 6.98
N GLU A 58 -0.28 1.05 8.00
CA GLU A 58 -0.78 1.10 9.37
C GLU A 58 -1.20 2.53 9.75
N ARG A 59 -0.46 3.52 9.28
CA ARG A 59 -0.82 4.90 9.54
C ARG A 59 -2.13 5.27 8.84
N VAL A 60 -2.30 4.84 7.60
CA VAL A 60 -3.53 5.08 6.86
C VAL A 60 -4.71 4.39 7.53
N ALA A 61 -4.51 3.14 7.95
CA ALA A 61 -5.57 2.38 8.60
C ALA A 61 -6.02 3.07 9.90
N ARG A 62 -5.08 3.56 10.68
CA ARG A 62 -5.44 4.27 11.91
C ARG A 62 -6.23 5.55 11.61
N ALA A 63 -5.83 6.27 10.55
CA ALA A 63 -6.55 7.48 10.16
C ALA A 63 -7.97 7.15 9.71
N ASP A 64 -8.11 6.11 8.90
CA ASP A 64 -9.41 5.70 8.39
C ASP A 64 -10.36 5.29 9.52
N LEU A 65 -9.87 4.44 10.42
CA LEU A 65 -10.69 3.95 11.51
C LEU A 65 -11.01 5.04 12.51
N GLY A 66 -10.08 5.97 12.72
CA GLY A 66 -10.33 7.10 13.58
C GLY A 66 -11.43 7.99 13.04
N TYR A 67 -11.47 8.18 11.74
CA TYR A 67 -12.54 8.96 11.12
C TYR A 67 -13.90 8.29 11.31
N VAL A 68 -13.95 6.99 11.03
CA VAL A 68 -15.19 6.23 11.15
C VAL A 68 -15.69 6.25 12.59
N ASP A 69 -14.79 6.04 13.54
CA ASP A 69 -15.16 5.97 14.95
C ASP A 69 -15.76 7.29 15.44
N ARG A 70 -15.29 8.41 14.93
CA ARG A 70 -15.74 9.73 15.39
C ARG A 70 -16.96 10.27 14.66
N ARG A 71 -17.22 9.78 13.45
CA ARG A 71 -18.17 10.44 12.56
C ARG A 71 -19.38 9.62 12.19
N VAL A 72 -19.39 8.33 12.51
CA VAL A 72 -20.39 7.42 11.97
C VAL A 72 -21.17 6.76 13.11
N ALA A 73 -22.50 6.78 12.99
CA ALA A 73 -23.35 6.06 13.93
C ALA A 73 -23.16 4.56 13.73
N VAL A 74 -23.37 3.80 14.81
CA VAL A 74 -23.17 2.35 14.77
C VAL A 74 -24.00 1.68 13.68
N GLU A 75 -25.24 2.10 13.50
CA GLU A 75 -26.13 1.52 12.50
C GLU A 75 -25.66 1.79 11.07
N ASP A 76 -24.80 2.80 10.87
CA ASP A 76 -24.27 3.12 9.54
C ASP A 76 -22.87 2.58 9.32
N LEU A 77 -22.35 1.85 10.29
CA LEU A 77 -20.95 1.44 10.27
C LEU A 77 -20.63 0.55 9.08
N VAL A 78 -21.49 -0.41 8.78
CA VAL A 78 -21.25 -1.34 7.68
C VAL A 78 -21.17 -0.60 6.35
N GLU A 79 -22.14 0.29 6.11
CA GLU A 79 -22.15 1.09 4.88
C GLU A 79 -20.91 1.95 4.79
N SER A 80 -20.52 2.58 5.90
CA SER A 80 -19.35 3.45 5.93
C SER A 80 -18.06 2.68 5.67
N VAL A 81 -17.97 1.44 6.16
CA VAL A 81 -16.80 0.62 5.91
C VAL A 81 -16.69 0.28 4.43
N VAL A 82 -17.83 -0.07 3.80
CA VAL A 82 -17.84 -0.38 2.38
C VAL A 82 -17.44 0.85 1.56
N ILE A 83 -18.03 2.00 1.86
CA ILE A 83 -17.71 3.24 1.15
C ILE A 83 -16.24 3.60 1.37
N GLY A 84 -15.76 3.48 2.60
CA GLY A 84 -14.39 3.78 2.93
C GLY A 84 -13.41 2.88 2.20
N THR A 85 -13.75 1.59 2.05
CA THR A 85 -12.89 0.66 1.33
C THR A 85 -12.80 1.04 -0.14
N VAL A 86 -13.93 1.29 -0.78
CA VAL A 86 -13.94 1.58 -2.22
C VAL A 86 -13.42 2.99 -2.52
N LEU A 87 -13.99 3.99 -1.85
CA LEU A 87 -13.62 5.38 -2.13
C LEU A 87 -12.29 5.74 -1.51
N GLY A 88 -11.98 5.15 -0.36
CA GLY A 88 -10.70 5.36 0.29
C GLY A 88 -9.54 4.87 -0.56
N GLU A 89 -9.72 3.76 -1.26
CA GLU A 89 -8.68 3.27 -2.17
C GLU A 89 -8.45 4.25 -3.31
N ALA A 90 -9.52 4.79 -3.88
CA ALA A 90 -9.39 5.75 -4.97
C ALA A 90 -8.65 7.01 -4.52
N VAL A 91 -9.00 7.52 -3.35
CA VAL A 91 -8.35 8.70 -2.77
C VAL A 91 -6.88 8.40 -2.50
N PHE A 92 -6.60 7.30 -1.82
CA PHE A 92 -5.23 6.98 -1.46
C PHE A 92 -4.37 6.74 -2.70
N ASN A 93 -4.89 6.04 -3.69
CA ASN A 93 -4.14 5.78 -4.91
C ASN A 93 -3.81 7.09 -5.65
N ALA A 94 -4.74 8.03 -5.67
CA ALA A 94 -4.49 9.33 -6.29
C ALA A 94 -3.40 10.09 -5.56
N ILE A 95 -3.47 10.12 -4.24
CA ILE A 95 -2.46 10.80 -3.42
C ILE A 95 -1.10 10.12 -3.58
N ARG A 96 -1.09 8.79 -3.61
CA ARG A 96 0.14 8.04 -3.81
C ARG A 96 0.81 8.42 -5.14
N ARG A 97 0.02 8.51 -6.20
CA ARG A 97 0.57 8.90 -7.50
C ARG A 97 1.12 10.31 -7.49
N MET A 98 0.43 11.24 -6.80
CA MET A 98 0.91 12.60 -6.68
C MET A 98 2.23 12.66 -5.91
N ALA A 99 2.31 11.90 -4.83
CA ALA A 99 3.53 11.84 -4.04
C ALA A 99 4.69 11.27 -4.84
N HIS A 100 4.42 10.29 -5.70
CA HIS A 100 5.44 9.74 -6.58
C HIS A 100 5.99 10.77 -7.56
N VAL A 101 5.09 11.56 -8.13
CA VAL A 101 5.52 12.62 -9.07
C VAL A 101 6.39 13.64 -8.34
N ASP A 102 5.96 14.07 -7.17
CA ASP A 102 6.72 15.03 -6.39
C ASP A 102 8.08 14.48 -5.98
N ALA A 103 8.10 13.27 -5.45
CA ALA A 103 9.34 12.65 -5.01
C ALA A 103 10.32 12.46 -6.18
N SER A 104 9.80 12.07 -7.32
CA SER A 104 10.60 11.87 -8.51
C SER A 104 11.22 13.20 -8.97
N ALA A 105 10.42 14.27 -8.94
CA ALA A 105 10.91 15.58 -9.35
C ALA A 105 12.02 16.05 -8.41
N ARG A 106 11.84 15.84 -7.11
CA ARG A 106 12.86 16.23 -6.13
C ARG A 106 14.14 15.42 -6.29
N LEU A 107 13.97 14.13 -6.49
CA LEU A 107 15.13 13.21 -6.55
C LEU A 107 15.94 13.39 -7.83
N TYR A 108 15.26 13.62 -8.94
CA TYR A 108 15.94 13.65 -10.24
C TYR A 108 16.08 15.05 -10.82
N GLY A 109 15.67 16.09 -10.06
CA GLY A 109 15.81 17.44 -10.53
C GLY A 109 14.94 17.77 -11.75
N THR A 110 13.79 17.13 -11.87
CA THR A 110 12.91 17.33 -13.00
C THR A 110 11.90 18.45 -12.79
N ASP A 111 12.03 19.18 -11.71
CA ASP A 111 11.11 20.24 -11.36
C ASP A 111 11.45 21.56 -12.04
N GLY A 112 12.22 21.53 -13.07
CA GLY A 112 12.58 22.75 -13.79
C GLY A 112 13.56 23.61 -13.03
N ALA A 113 13.25 23.91 -11.80
CA ALA A 113 14.13 24.76 -10.99
C ALA A 113 15.51 24.14 -10.82
N GLY A 114 15.52 22.83 -10.57
CA GLY A 114 16.79 22.14 -10.44
C GLY A 114 17.61 22.18 -11.70
N ARG A 115 16.95 22.02 -12.82
CA ARG A 115 17.64 22.08 -14.11
C ARG A 115 18.06 23.47 -14.45
N ASP A 116 17.21 24.41 -14.16
CA ASP A 116 17.50 25.82 -14.47
C ASP A 116 18.67 26.31 -13.66
N ALA A 117 18.75 25.88 -12.43
CA ALA A 117 19.83 26.30 -11.57
C ALA A 117 21.18 25.84 -12.10
N GLY A 118 21.16 24.77 -12.84
CA GLY A 118 22.37 24.23 -13.44
C GLY A 118 22.84 24.97 -14.67
N ARG A 119 22.11 25.94 -15.10
CA ARG A 119 22.49 26.69 -16.30
C ARG A 119 23.11 28.02 -15.97
#